data_ffe932142f181cd1b2079783a1edf078
#
_entry.id   ffe932142f181cd1b2079783a1edf078
#
_cell.length_a   1.000
_cell.length_b   1.000
_cell.length_c   1.000
_cell.angle_alpha   90.00
_cell.angle_beta   90.00
_cell.angle_gamma   90.00
#
_symmetry.space_group_name_H-M   'P 1'
#
loop_
_entity.id
_entity.type
_entity.pdbx_description
1 polymer ?
#
loop_
_entity_poly.entity_id
_entity_poly.type
_entity_poly.pdbx_seq_one_letter_code
_entity_poly.pdbx_strand_id
1 'polypeptide(L)'
;MLENKPKSINALMAYMRNEKCIDINGSVQKRKLRYIGYFHGYKGYRYFYNPSRRITYTKFNEIQAVYDFDMKLKTILYPQVMFLETALKNYTLETILSKTSSNSFNDIYVKLLNDYKDHSQNNLKKAVERCGLQVDKVVFSGFAATHSVLT
;
A
#
# COMPACT_ATOMS: atom_id res chain seq x y z
N MET A 1 0.47 4.17 -31.86
CA MET A 1 0.15 2.73 -31.94
C MET A 1 -0.77 2.39 -30.78
N LEU A 2 -2.04 2.07 -31.07
CA LEU A 2 -2.98 1.58 -30.08
C LEU A 2 -2.49 0.17 -29.68
N GLU A 3 -1.93 0.05 -28.48
CA GLU A 3 -1.59 -1.25 -27.89
C GLU A 3 -2.84 -2.13 -27.89
N ASN A 4 -2.85 -3.16 -28.71
CA ASN A 4 -3.92 -4.15 -28.74
C ASN A 4 -3.90 -4.95 -27.42
N LYS A 5 -4.53 -4.40 -26.39
CA LYS A 5 -4.62 -5.05 -25.08
C LYS A 5 -5.48 -6.31 -25.22
N PRO A 6 -4.99 -7.47 -24.77
CA PRO A 6 -5.75 -8.70 -24.86
C PRO A 6 -7.03 -8.62 -24.05
N LYS A 7 -8.19 -8.79 -24.71
CA LYS A 7 -9.53 -8.68 -24.11
C LYS A 7 -10.04 -9.97 -23.49
N SER A 8 -9.41 -11.10 -23.76
CA SER A 8 -9.81 -12.42 -23.24
C SER A 8 -8.62 -13.17 -22.64
N ILE A 9 -8.91 -14.16 -21.79
CA ILE A 9 -7.86 -15.00 -21.21
C ILE A 9 -7.09 -15.80 -22.29
N ASN A 10 -7.74 -16.20 -23.37
CA ASN A 10 -7.07 -16.87 -24.49
C ASN A 10 -6.12 -15.91 -25.23
N ALA A 11 -6.58 -14.71 -25.50
CA ALA A 11 -5.76 -13.66 -26.12
C ALA A 11 -4.58 -13.30 -25.20
N LEU A 12 -4.78 -13.27 -23.88
CA LEU A 12 -3.72 -13.05 -22.92
C LEU A 12 -2.68 -14.18 -22.92
N MET A 13 -3.09 -15.43 -22.97
CA MET A 13 -2.18 -16.58 -23.12
C MET A 13 -1.39 -16.48 -24.41
N ALA A 14 -2.03 -16.14 -25.54
CA ALA A 14 -1.35 -15.94 -26.82
C ALA A 14 -0.33 -14.79 -26.73
N TYR A 15 -0.69 -13.68 -26.12
CA TYR A 15 0.20 -12.55 -25.88
C TYR A 15 1.41 -12.93 -25.01
N MET A 16 1.22 -13.71 -23.96
CA MET A 16 2.31 -14.18 -23.11
C MET A 16 3.28 -15.10 -23.89
N ARG A 17 2.77 -15.97 -24.76
CA ARG A 17 3.61 -16.82 -25.62
C ARG A 17 4.37 -16.03 -26.67
N ASN A 18 3.65 -15.21 -27.43
CA ASN A 18 4.20 -14.58 -28.62
C ASN A 18 5.07 -13.37 -28.30
N GLU A 19 4.61 -12.53 -27.36
CA GLU A 19 5.27 -11.25 -27.06
C GLU A 19 6.20 -11.33 -25.83
N LYS A 20 5.95 -12.27 -24.95
CA LYS A 20 6.75 -12.40 -23.71
C LYS A 20 7.61 -13.66 -23.68
N CYS A 21 7.50 -14.52 -24.70
CA CYS A 21 8.25 -15.77 -24.83
C CYS A 21 8.08 -16.70 -23.60
N ILE A 22 6.88 -16.70 -23.01
CA ILE A 22 6.55 -17.54 -21.85
C ILE A 22 5.74 -18.73 -22.33
N ASP A 23 6.26 -19.94 -22.13
CA ASP A 23 5.52 -21.15 -22.42
C ASP A 23 4.34 -21.31 -21.47
N ILE A 24 3.14 -21.13 -22.02
CA ILE A 24 1.85 -21.25 -21.32
C ILE A 24 0.83 -21.93 -22.23
N ASN A 25 0.38 -23.13 -21.84
CA ASN A 25 -0.49 -23.98 -22.65
C ASN A 25 -1.52 -24.72 -21.80
N GLY A 26 -2.61 -25.17 -22.47
CA GLY A 26 -3.61 -26.03 -21.87
C GLY A 26 -4.59 -25.35 -20.92
N SER A 27 -5.62 -26.11 -20.57
CA SER A 27 -6.74 -25.65 -19.74
C SER A 27 -6.36 -25.43 -18.27
N VAL A 28 -5.41 -26.20 -17.78
CA VAL A 28 -4.93 -26.10 -16.38
C VAL A 28 -4.22 -24.76 -16.16
N GLN A 29 -3.25 -24.42 -17.02
CA GLN A 29 -2.53 -23.15 -16.91
C GLN A 29 -3.43 -21.95 -17.21
N LYS A 30 -4.41 -22.10 -18.12
CA LYS A 30 -5.45 -21.09 -18.35
C LYS A 30 -6.25 -20.80 -17.08
N ARG A 31 -6.67 -21.84 -16.36
CA ARG A 31 -7.39 -21.69 -15.09
C ARG A 31 -6.50 -21.01 -14.03
N LYS A 32 -5.26 -21.45 -13.91
CA LYS A 32 -4.30 -20.85 -12.97
C LYS A 32 -4.04 -19.37 -13.28
N LEU A 33 -3.88 -19.00 -14.56
CA LEU A 33 -3.69 -17.61 -14.97
C LEU A 33 -4.90 -16.73 -14.59
N ARG A 34 -6.13 -17.27 -14.58
CA ARG A 34 -7.31 -16.53 -14.08
C ARG A 34 -7.22 -16.18 -12.60
N TYR A 35 -6.69 -17.08 -11.77
CA TYR A 35 -6.56 -16.86 -10.33
C TYR A 35 -5.37 -15.98 -9.98
N ILE A 36 -4.23 -16.22 -10.61
CA ILE A 36 -3.00 -15.45 -10.38
C ILE A 36 -3.15 -14.03 -10.95
N GLY A 37 -3.78 -13.91 -12.11
CA GLY A 37 -3.92 -12.65 -12.84
C GLY A 37 -2.64 -12.20 -13.54
N TYR A 38 -2.82 -11.47 -14.63
CA TYR A 38 -1.69 -10.93 -15.39
C TYR A 38 -0.97 -9.80 -14.65
N PHE A 39 -1.72 -8.88 -14.07
CA PHE A 39 -1.15 -7.70 -13.41
C PHE A 39 -0.54 -8.03 -12.05
N HIS A 40 -1.27 -8.75 -11.21
CA HIS A 40 -0.80 -9.11 -9.87
C HIS A 40 0.21 -10.26 -9.87
N GLY A 41 0.02 -11.23 -10.76
CA GLY A 41 0.94 -12.35 -10.94
C GLY A 41 2.13 -11.96 -11.79
N TYR A 42 2.00 -12.04 -13.13
CA TYR A 42 3.15 -11.88 -14.02
C TYR A 42 3.82 -10.50 -13.90
N LYS A 43 3.05 -9.40 -13.98
CA LYS A 43 3.66 -8.06 -13.87
C LYS A 43 4.17 -7.77 -12.47
N GLY A 44 3.46 -8.21 -11.43
CA GLY A 44 3.83 -7.98 -10.04
C GLY A 44 5.16 -8.64 -9.68
N TYR A 45 5.38 -9.88 -10.13
CA TYR A 45 6.61 -10.64 -9.83
C TYR A 45 7.71 -10.50 -10.89
N ARG A 46 7.54 -9.60 -11.87
CA ARG A 46 8.48 -9.46 -12.98
C ARG A 46 9.76 -8.74 -12.60
N TYR A 47 9.73 -7.92 -11.57
CA TYR A 47 10.86 -7.11 -11.15
C TYR A 47 11.33 -7.52 -9.77
N PHE A 48 12.65 -7.60 -9.60
CA PHE A 48 13.26 -7.79 -8.31
C PHE A 48 13.94 -6.50 -7.88
N TYR A 49 13.41 -5.88 -6.83
CA TYR A 49 13.93 -4.68 -6.16
C TYR A 49 13.79 -3.37 -6.97
N ASN A 50 14.15 -3.34 -8.24
CA ASN A 50 13.99 -2.15 -9.08
C ASN A 50 13.63 -2.51 -10.54
N PRO A 51 13.15 -1.54 -11.36
CA PRO A 51 12.76 -1.78 -12.74
C PRO A 51 13.88 -2.29 -13.66
N SER A 52 15.15 -2.05 -13.33
CA SER A 52 16.29 -2.52 -14.13
C SER A 52 16.62 -3.99 -13.90
N ARG A 53 16.17 -4.57 -12.80
CA ARG A 53 16.38 -6.00 -12.45
C ARG A 53 15.15 -6.83 -12.80
N ARG A 54 14.91 -6.97 -14.10
CA ARG A 54 13.80 -7.76 -14.59
C ARG A 54 14.12 -9.27 -14.53
N ILE A 55 13.21 -10.04 -13.93
CA ILE A 55 13.24 -11.50 -13.97
C ILE A 55 12.70 -11.96 -15.32
N THR A 56 13.48 -12.78 -16.03
CA THR A 56 13.06 -13.37 -17.30
C THR A 56 12.46 -14.74 -17.05
N TYR A 57 11.14 -14.82 -17.07
CA TYR A 57 10.42 -16.09 -17.01
C TYR A 57 10.35 -16.70 -18.39
N THR A 58 10.60 -17.99 -18.50
CA THR A 58 10.47 -18.78 -19.73
C THR A 58 9.25 -19.69 -19.70
N LYS A 59 8.82 -20.11 -18.51
CA LYS A 59 7.67 -20.99 -18.31
C LYS A 59 6.69 -20.41 -17.33
N PHE A 60 5.40 -20.59 -17.57
CA PHE A 60 4.35 -20.15 -16.67
C PHE A 60 4.45 -20.78 -15.26
N ASN A 61 4.96 -22.01 -15.18
CA ASN A 61 5.15 -22.68 -13.89
C ASN A 61 6.15 -21.96 -12.97
N GLU A 62 7.10 -21.21 -13.51
CA GLU A 62 8.03 -20.38 -12.72
C GLU A 62 7.29 -19.24 -12.02
N ILE A 63 6.41 -18.56 -12.76
CA ILE A 63 5.55 -17.51 -12.21
C ILE A 63 4.64 -18.09 -11.12
N GLN A 64 4.08 -19.26 -11.38
CA GLN A 64 3.24 -19.95 -10.41
C GLN A 64 4.01 -20.30 -9.14
N ALA A 65 5.24 -20.79 -9.24
CA ALA A 65 6.06 -21.14 -8.09
C ALA A 65 6.33 -19.90 -7.19
N VAL A 66 6.61 -18.74 -7.81
CA VAL A 66 6.78 -17.48 -7.07
C VAL A 66 5.48 -17.05 -6.40
N TYR A 67 4.36 -17.16 -7.10
CA TYR A 67 3.04 -16.86 -6.53
C TYR A 67 2.71 -17.78 -5.35
N ASP A 68 2.92 -19.08 -5.50
CA ASP A 68 2.65 -20.08 -4.45
C ASP A 68 3.54 -19.83 -3.22
N PHE A 69 4.80 -19.45 -3.43
CA PHE A 69 5.71 -19.03 -2.35
C PHE A 69 5.18 -17.79 -1.62
N ASP A 70 4.81 -16.75 -2.36
CA ASP A 70 4.26 -15.51 -1.79
C ASP A 70 2.98 -15.79 -0.98
N MET A 71 2.10 -16.64 -1.50
CA MET A 71 0.88 -17.04 -0.79
C MET A 71 1.17 -17.81 0.50
N LYS A 72 2.16 -18.70 0.50
CA LYS A 72 2.60 -19.39 1.71
C LYS A 72 3.18 -18.42 2.74
N LEU A 73 4.03 -17.50 2.28
CA LEU A 73 4.61 -16.46 3.14
C LEU A 73 3.51 -15.57 3.76
N LYS A 74 2.53 -15.16 2.97
CA LYS A 74 1.37 -14.43 3.45
C LYS A 74 0.57 -15.21 4.49
N THR A 75 0.35 -16.49 4.29
CA THR A 75 -0.37 -17.33 5.25
C THR A 75 0.32 -17.35 6.63
N ILE A 76 1.64 -17.26 6.66
CA ILE A 76 2.40 -17.21 7.91
C ILE A 76 2.34 -15.80 8.54
N LEU A 77 2.47 -14.77 7.72
CA LEU A 77 2.59 -13.39 8.21
C LEU A 77 1.24 -12.72 8.52
N TYR A 78 0.19 -12.99 7.77
CA TYR A 78 -1.11 -12.34 7.94
C TYR A 78 -1.68 -12.44 9.35
N PRO A 79 -1.70 -13.61 9.99
CA PRO A 79 -2.22 -13.70 11.36
C PRO A 79 -1.46 -12.79 12.33
N GLN A 80 -0.15 -12.68 12.19
CA GLN A 80 0.69 -11.81 13.02
C GLN A 80 0.41 -10.33 12.78
N VAL A 81 0.28 -9.94 11.52
CA VAL A 81 -0.08 -8.56 11.13
C VAL A 81 -1.46 -8.19 11.68
N MET A 82 -2.46 -9.06 11.56
CA MET A 82 -3.80 -8.84 12.09
C MET A 82 -3.81 -8.74 13.62
N PHE A 83 -3.01 -9.56 14.29
CA PHE A 83 -2.84 -9.47 15.74
C PHE A 83 -2.25 -8.11 16.15
N LEU A 84 -1.16 -7.67 15.50
CA LEU A 84 -0.54 -6.39 15.77
C LEU A 84 -1.48 -5.22 15.46
N GLU A 85 -2.21 -5.28 14.35
CA GLU A 85 -3.20 -4.26 13.99
C GLU A 85 -4.28 -4.13 15.08
N THR A 86 -4.81 -5.26 15.53
CA THR A 86 -5.82 -5.30 16.60
C THR A 86 -5.27 -4.75 17.91
N ALA A 87 -4.06 -5.18 18.30
CA ALA A 87 -3.41 -4.70 19.51
C ALA A 87 -3.19 -3.18 19.46
N LEU A 88 -2.66 -2.65 18.36
CA LEU A 88 -2.45 -1.21 18.16
C LEU A 88 -3.75 -0.43 18.22
N LYS A 89 -4.82 -0.91 17.61
CA LYS A 89 -6.16 -0.29 17.70
C LYS A 89 -6.64 -0.22 19.14
N ASN A 90 -6.52 -1.31 19.89
CA ASN A 90 -6.97 -1.37 21.28
C ASN A 90 -6.13 -0.45 22.20
N TYR A 91 -4.81 -0.46 22.09
CA TYR A 91 -3.93 0.44 22.85
C TYR A 91 -4.19 1.91 22.50
N THR A 92 -4.42 2.19 21.23
CA THR A 92 -4.76 3.56 20.80
C THR A 92 -6.09 4.01 21.41
N LEU A 93 -7.12 3.15 21.34
CA LEU A 93 -8.43 3.43 21.91
C LEU A 93 -8.36 3.64 23.43
N GLU A 94 -7.66 2.75 24.16
CA GLU A 94 -7.44 2.89 25.59
C GLU A 94 -6.77 4.21 25.96
N THR A 95 -5.71 4.56 25.23
CA THR A 95 -4.98 5.82 25.42
C THR A 95 -5.89 7.04 25.18
N ILE A 96 -6.70 7.00 24.14
CA ILE A 96 -7.66 8.06 23.82
C ILE A 96 -8.70 8.21 24.93
N LEU A 97 -9.34 7.12 25.31
CA LEU A 97 -10.40 7.13 26.35
C LEU A 97 -9.85 7.58 27.69
N SER A 98 -8.64 7.15 28.08
CA SER A 98 -8.02 7.56 29.34
C SER A 98 -7.70 9.07 29.37
N LYS A 99 -7.34 9.67 28.23
CA LYS A 99 -7.01 11.11 28.14
C LYS A 99 -8.22 12.00 27.96
N THR A 100 -9.28 11.51 27.33
CA THR A 100 -10.43 12.36 27.01
C THR A 100 -11.48 12.41 28.12
N SER A 101 -11.55 11.40 28.97
CA SER A 101 -12.56 11.27 30.05
C SER A 101 -14.02 11.42 29.55
N SER A 102 -14.24 11.17 28.25
CA SER A 102 -15.54 11.26 27.58
C SER A 102 -15.77 10.02 26.72
N ASN A 103 -17.02 9.58 26.67
CA ASN A 103 -17.48 8.51 25.78
C ASN A 103 -18.16 9.06 24.51
N SER A 104 -18.24 10.38 24.38
CA SER A 104 -18.80 11.04 23.20
C SER A 104 -17.76 11.06 22.09
N PHE A 105 -18.11 10.50 20.92
CA PHE A 105 -17.23 10.52 19.74
C PHE A 105 -16.82 11.95 19.35
N ASN A 106 -17.76 12.88 19.42
CA ASN A 106 -17.50 14.26 19.03
C ASN A 106 -16.49 14.94 19.96
N ASP A 107 -16.61 14.74 21.27
CA ASP A 107 -15.68 15.32 22.24
C ASP A 107 -14.28 14.73 22.09
N ILE A 108 -14.22 13.42 21.87
CA ILE A 108 -12.97 12.70 21.61
C ILE A 108 -12.32 13.24 20.34
N TYR A 109 -13.08 13.39 19.25
CA TYR A 109 -12.57 13.88 17.97
C TYR A 109 -12.04 15.32 18.08
N VAL A 110 -12.81 16.22 18.71
CA VAL A 110 -12.41 17.62 18.88
C VAL A 110 -11.14 17.73 19.74
N LYS A 111 -11.07 16.96 20.83
CA LYS A 111 -9.88 16.97 21.68
C LYS A 111 -8.64 16.46 20.95
N LEU A 112 -8.74 15.33 20.27
CA LEU A 112 -7.63 14.76 19.47
C LEU A 112 -7.18 15.72 18.36
N LEU A 113 -8.11 16.38 17.71
CA LEU A 113 -7.80 17.35 16.67
C LEU A 113 -7.02 18.56 17.23
N ASN A 114 -7.42 19.05 18.40
CA ASN A 114 -6.72 20.14 19.08
C ASN A 114 -5.32 19.71 19.54
N ASP A 115 -5.20 18.55 20.18
CA ASP A 115 -3.91 18.00 20.60
C ASP A 115 -2.96 17.79 19.41
N TYR A 116 -3.50 17.34 18.27
CA TYR A 116 -2.72 17.17 17.03
C TYR A 116 -2.23 18.51 16.48
N LYS A 117 -3.09 19.54 16.46
CA LYS A 117 -2.73 20.89 16.01
C LYS A 117 -1.62 21.47 16.88
N ASP A 118 -1.76 21.38 18.19
CA ASP A 118 -0.78 21.90 19.14
C ASP A 118 0.56 21.17 19.04
N HIS A 119 0.54 19.85 18.93
CA HIS A 119 1.75 19.03 18.76
C HIS A 119 2.45 19.28 17.43
N SER A 120 1.69 19.38 16.35
CA SER A 120 2.21 19.63 15.01
C SER A 120 2.88 21.01 14.92
N GLN A 121 2.24 22.04 15.50
CA GLN A 121 2.81 23.38 15.56
C GLN A 121 4.10 23.42 16.41
N ASN A 122 4.09 22.76 17.57
CA ASN A 122 5.27 22.72 18.44
C ASN A 122 6.43 21.96 17.82
N ASN A 123 6.19 20.84 17.14
CA ASN A 123 7.23 20.05 16.48
C ASN A 123 7.81 20.81 15.28
N LEU A 124 6.97 21.46 14.49
CA LEU A 124 7.43 22.28 13.37
C LEU A 124 8.25 23.48 13.86
N LYS A 125 7.80 24.16 14.92
CA LYS A 125 8.54 25.27 15.55
C LYS A 125 9.91 24.82 16.03
N LYS A 126 10.01 23.70 16.75
CA LYS A 126 11.28 23.13 17.21
C LYS A 126 12.20 22.70 16.04
N ALA A 127 11.65 22.14 14.97
CA ALA A 127 12.41 21.75 13.78
C ALA A 127 13.01 22.99 13.09
N VAL A 128 12.23 24.04 12.95
CA VAL A 128 12.65 25.33 12.36
C VAL A 128 13.71 26.01 13.21
N GLU A 129 13.54 26.06 14.53
CA GLU A 129 14.53 26.62 15.47
C GLU A 129 15.86 25.86 15.38
N ARG A 130 15.83 24.51 15.26
CA ARG A 130 17.04 23.69 15.06
C ARG A 130 17.76 23.97 13.74
N CYS A 131 17.02 24.33 12.69
CA CYS A 131 17.59 24.67 11.38
C CYS A 131 18.07 26.14 11.30
N GLY A 132 17.93 26.96 12.35
CA GLY A 132 18.30 28.38 12.34
C GLY A 132 17.52 29.24 11.37
N LEU A 133 16.35 28.74 10.90
CA LEU A 133 15.49 29.44 9.96
C LEU A 133 14.47 30.28 10.75
N GLN A 134 14.42 31.58 10.50
CA GLN A 134 13.27 32.42 10.90
C GLN A 134 12.12 32.11 9.95
N VAL A 135 11.04 31.53 10.49
CA VAL A 135 9.83 31.24 9.70
C VAL A 135 8.88 32.41 9.89
N ASP A 136 8.67 33.16 8.83
CA ASP A 136 7.62 34.15 8.79
C ASP A 136 6.24 33.52 9.01
N LYS A 137 5.38 34.24 9.73
CA LYS A 137 4.00 33.80 10.09
C LYS A 137 3.15 33.32 8.91
N VAL A 138 3.52 33.66 7.68
CA VAL A 138 2.84 33.30 6.44
C VAL A 138 2.88 31.80 6.14
N VAL A 139 3.96 31.10 6.52
CA VAL A 139 4.09 29.65 6.27
C VAL A 139 3.16 28.84 7.17
N PHE A 140 2.89 29.31 8.39
CA PHE A 140 1.98 28.66 9.32
C PHE A 140 0.50 28.78 8.92
N SER A 141 0.11 29.90 8.31
CA SER A 141 -1.27 30.10 7.83
C SER A 141 -1.60 29.22 6.60
N GLY A 142 -0.62 28.94 5.74
CA GLY A 142 -0.79 28.06 4.56
C GLY A 142 -1.03 26.58 4.92
N PHE A 143 -0.39 26.09 5.99
CA PHE A 143 -0.56 24.70 6.42
C PHE A 143 -1.91 24.46 7.12
N ALA A 144 -2.42 25.46 7.85
CA ALA A 144 -3.74 25.39 8.47
C ALA A 144 -4.88 25.48 7.44
N ALA A 145 -4.67 26.22 6.34
CA ALA A 145 -5.67 26.39 5.28
C ALA A 145 -5.84 25.14 4.41
N THR A 146 -4.77 24.35 4.20
CA THR A 146 -4.86 23.12 3.39
C THR A 146 -5.56 21.96 4.11
N HIS A 147 -5.65 21.96 5.44
CA HIS A 147 -6.40 20.95 6.19
C HIS A 147 -7.88 21.29 6.43
N SER A 148 -8.29 22.55 6.24
CA SER A 148 -9.70 22.97 6.38
C SER A 148 -10.54 22.73 5.11
N VAL A 149 -9.95 22.29 4.01
CA VAL A 149 -10.65 22.01 2.74
C VAL A 149 -11.08 20.54 2.59
N LEU A 150 -10.74 19.68 3.57
CA LEU A 150 -11.10 18.23 3.58
C LEU A 150 -12.19 17.88 4.61
N THR A 151 -12.99 18.85 5.04
CA THR A 151 -14.22 18.61 5.82
C THR A 151 -15.44 18.97 5.02
#